data_be4dc89741b04648af91f2da5e759ad4
#
_entry.id   be4dc89741b04648af91f2da5e759ad4
#
_cell.length_a   1.000
_cell.length_b   1.000
_cell.length_c   1.000
_cell.angle_alpha   90.00
_cell.angle_beta   90.00
_cell.angle_gamma   90.00
#
_symmetry.space_group_name_H-M   'P 1'
#
loop_
_entity.id
_entity.type
_entity.pdbx_description
1 polymer ?
#
loop_
_entity_poly.entity_id
_entity_poly.type
_entity_poly.pdbx_seq_one_letter_code
_entity_poly.pdbx_strand_id
1 'polypeptide(L)'
;MARIELVSTTDELALLRLIEPGDFPIVTGVAGDSEGVQVGSPIAILGFPLGTGTAGNDGDINQLRPVATMNVGTVSKTLGDNIQLDVYAAQGSSGSPVLDSRGLVIGVLYGAVRESGGRIVYSVPSARLAAQLPQDAAGVIR
;
A
#
# COMPACT_ATOMS: atom_id res chain seq x y z
N MET A 1 18.43 5.01 3.38
CA MET A 1 17.89 6.37 3.13
C MET A 1 17.19 6.38 1.77
N ALA A 2 16.15 7.23 1.57
CA ALA A 2 15.45 7.36 0.29
C ALA A 2 15.35 8.84 -0.11
N ARG A 3 15.25 9.12 -1.40
CA ARG A 3 14.97 10.45 -1.94
C ARG A 3 13.65 10.45 -2.70
N ILE A 4 12.96 11.58 -2.69
CA ILE A 4 11.78 11.76 -3.53
C ILE A 4 12.24 11.90 -4.98
N GLU A 5 11.67 11.10 -5.88
CA GLU A 5 11.93 11.14 -7.31
C GLU A 5 10.79 11.80 -8.07
N LEU A 6 9.56 11.53 -7.65
CA LEU A 6 8.35 12.11 -8.24
C LEU A 6 7.29 12.28 -7.14
N VAL A 7 6.56 13.38 -7.21
CA VAL A 7 5.29 13.56 -6.47
C VAL A 7 4.20 13.78 -7.52
N SER A 8 3.17 12.95 -7.48
CA SER A 8 2.04 13.13 -8.38
C SER A 8 1.27 14.41 -8.03
N THR A 9 0.84 15.13 -9.06
CA THR A 9 -0.02 16.31 -8.89
C THR A 9 -1.51 15.98 -8.98
N THR A 10 -1.85 14.77 -9.35
CA THR A 10 -3.23 14.32 -9.61
C THR A 10 -3.65 13.14 -8.75
N ASP A 11 -2.69 12.38 -8.25
CA ASP A 11 -2.93 11.19 -7.44
C ASP A 11 -2.21 11.33 -6.09
N GLU A 12 -2.73 10.69 -5.06
CA GLU A 12 -2.11 10.63 -3.74
C GLU A 12 -0.91 9.66 -3.72
N LEU A 13 0.03 9.87 -4.66
CA LEU A 13 1.20 9.02 -4.88
C LEU A 13 2.49 9.83 -4.89
N ALA A 14 3.55 9.20 -4.37
CA ALA A 14 4.92 9.66 -4.55
C ALA A 14 5.84 8.48 -4.85
N LEU A 15 6.80 8.67 -5.75
CA LEU A 15 7.85 7.71 -6.03
C LEU A 15 9.10 8.08 -5.24
N LEU A 16 9.61 7.10 -4.51
CA LEU A 16 10.85 7.22 -3.75
C LEU A 16 11.89 6.28 -4.33
N ARG A 17 13.12 6.75 -4.44
CA ARG A 17 14.27 5.92 -4.83
C ARG A 17 15.18 5.71 -3.62
N LEU A 18 15.55 4.47 -3.36
CA LEU A 18 16.56 4.14 -2.36
C LEU A 18 17.92 4.69 -2.81
N ILE A 19 18.64 5.34 -1.90
CA ILE A 19 19.94 5.95 -2.19
C ILE A 19 21.05 4.91 -2.07
N GLU A 20 20.90 3.98 -1.14
CA GLU A 20 21.90 2.95 -0.87
C GLU A 20 21.40 1.61 -1.41
N PRO A 21 22.25 0.87 -2.15
CA PRO A 21 21.91 -0.48 -2.56
C PRO A 21 21.76 -1.39 -1.34
N GLY A 22 20.88 -2.37 -1.42
CA GLY A 22 20.67 -3.34 -0.37
C GLY A 22 19.80 -4.49 -0.85
N ASP A 23 19.84 -5.60 -0.13
CA ASP A 23 18.92 -6.72 -0.36
C ASP A 23 17.63 -6.46 0.43
N PHE A 24 16.67 -5.84 -0.25
CA PHE A 24 15.37 -5.50 0.32
C PHE A 24 14.31 -6.47 -0.18
N PRO A 25 13.37 -6.89 0.68
CA PRO A 25 12.20 -7.61 0.23
C PRO A 25 11.41 -6.78 -0.80
N ILE A 26 11.02 -7.41 -1.89
CA ILE A 26 10.24 -6.76 -2.94
C ILE A 26 8.88 -7.46 -3.07
N VAL A 27 7.89 -6.71 -3.53
CA VAL A 27 6.59 -7.28 -3.88
C VAL A 27 6.71 -8.16 -5.14
N THR A 28 5.83 -9.14 -5.29
CA THR A 28 5.80 -10.04 -6.46
C THR A 28 5.61 -9.28 -7.77
N GLY A 29 4.86 -8.20 -7.74
CA GLY A 29 4.63 -7.31 -8.88
C GLY A 29 3.47 -6.35 -8.60
N VAL A 30 3.24 -5.48 -9.58
CA VAL A 30 2.13 -4.53 -9.62
C VAL A 30 1.17 -4.98 -10.72
N ALA A 31 -0.11 -5.09 -10.42
CA ALA A 31 -1.12 -5.41 -11.44
C ALA A 31 -1.19 -4.28 -12.47
N GLY A 32 -1.04 -4.62 -13.75
CA GLY A 32 -1.00 -3.65 -14.86
C GLY A 32 -2.34 -2.96 -15.11
N ASP A 33 -3.42 -3.62 -14.74
CA ASP A 33 -4.78 -3.11 -14.82
C ASP A 33 -5.56 -3.42 -13.55
N SER A 34 -6.66 -2.72 -13.35
CA SER A 34 -7.61 -2.95 -12.26
C SER A 34 -8.79 -3.83 -12.70
N GLU A 35 -8.78 -4.39 -13.91
CA GLU A 35 -9.90 -5.19 -14.43
C GLU A 35 -10.14 -6.46 -13.61
N GLY A 36 -9.09 -7.01 -12.99
CA GLY A 36 -9.19 -8.15 -12.06
C GLY A 36 -9.72 -7.80 -10.67
N VAL A 37 -9.90 -6.52 -10.34
CA VAL A 37 -10.35 -6.09 -9.01
C VAL A 37 -11.86 -5.99 -9.00
N GLN A 38 -12.52 -6.99 -8.41
CA GLN A 38 -13.98 -7.03 -8.30
C GLN A 38 -14.43 -6.78 -6.86
N VAL A 39 -15.62 -6.21 -6.71
CA VAL A 39 -16.30 -6.10 -5.42
C VAL A 39 -16.43 -7.50 -4.79
N GLY A 40 -16.06 -7.62 -3.52
CA GLY A 40 -15.99 -8.87 -2.79
C GLY A 40 -14.67 -9.64 -2.93
N SER A 41 -13.75 -9.21 -3.80
CA SER A 41 -12.43 -9.84 -3.89
C SER A 41 -11.67 -9.70 -2.58
N PRO A 42 -11.04 -10.79 -2.08
CA PRO A 42 -10.21 -10.73 -0.87
C PRO A 42 -8.94 -9.90 -1.13
N ILE A 43 -8.55 -9.12 -0.13
CA ILE A 43 -7.33 -8.33 -0.15
C ILE A 43 -6.56 -8.44 1.15
N ALA A 44 -5.27 -8.11 1.11
CA ALA A 44 -4.47 -7.86 2.28
C ALA A 44 -3.76 -6.51 2.17
N ILE A 45 -3.59 -5.82 3.30
CA ILE A 45 -2.72 -4.66 3.40
C ILE A 45 -1.55 -4.99 4.33
N LEU A 46 -0.35 -4.53 3.98
CA LEU A 46 0.85 -4.63 4.80
C LEU A 46 1.31 -3.23 5.14
N GLY A 47 1.42 -2.91 6.42
CA GLY A 47 1.79 -1.56 6.83
C GLY A 47 2.22 -1.46 8.27
N PHE A 48 2.38 -0.22 8.73
CA PHE A 48 2.81 0.10 10.08
C PHE A 48 1.76 0.98 10.75
N PRO A 49 0.55 0.44 11.04
CA PRO A 49 -0.51 1.19 11.71
C PRO A 49 0.02 1.65 13.08
N LEU A 50 -0.24 2.93 13.41
CA LEU A 50 0.24 3.57 14.63
C LEU A 50 1.79 3.68 14.73
N GLY A 51 2.50 3.48 13.64
CA GLY A 51 3.94 3.59 13.56
C GLY A 51 4.67 2.63 14.52
N THR A 52 5.66 3.14 15.26
CA THR A 52 6.43 2.34 16.22
C THR A 52 5.63 1.92 17.46
N GLY A 53 4.43 2.49 17.68
CA GLY A 53 3.57 2.15 18.83
C GLY A 53 3.04 0.71 18.80
N THR A 54 3.09 0.03 17.64
CA THR A 54 2.71 -1.39 17.50
C THR A 54 3.92 -2.31 17.33
N ALA A 55 5.14 -1.78 17.44
CA ALA A 55 6.35 -2.61 17.46
C ALA A 55 6.30 -3.57 18.64
N GLY A 56 6.58 -4.84 18.38
CA GLY A 56 6.61 -5.88 19.40
C GLY A 56 7.53 -5.47 20.56
N ASN A 57 7.03 -5.56 21.76
CA ASN A 57 7.67 -5.06 22.95
C ASN A 57 8.60 -6.14 23.52
N ASP A 58 9.84 -6.18 23.08
CA ASP A 58 10.88 -7.01 23.70
C ASP A 58 11.56 -6.29 24.88
N GLY A 59 10.93 -5.25 25.42
CA GLY A 59 11.36 -4.59 26.66
C GLY A 59 12.52 -3.57 26.51
N ASP A 60 13.18 -3.50 25.37
CA ASP A 60 14.24 -2.54 25.11
C ASP A 60 13.84 -1.57 24.00
N ILE A 61 13.44 -0.36 24.39
CA ILE A 61 13.04 0.72 23.48
C ILE A 61 14.12 1.11 22.46
N ASN A 62 15.40 0.80 22.73
CA ASN A 62 16.50 1.06 21.81
C ASN A 62 16.63 0.01 20.71
N GLN A 63 15.89 -1.09 20.79
CA GLN A 63 15.89 -2.20 19.83
C GLN A 63 14.54 -2.43 19.14
N LEU A 64 13.58 -1.51 19.28
CA LEU A 64 12.28 -1.60 18.62
C LEU A 64 12.46 -1.58 17.09
N ARG A 65 12.41 -2.76 16.49
CA ARG A 65 12.29 -2.87 15.04
C ARG A 65 10.81 -2.81 14.67
N PRO A 66 10.39 -1.87 13.82
CA PRO A 66 9.01 -1.87 13.34
C PRO A 66 8.75 -3.16 12.57
N VAL A 67 7.74 -3.91 12.99
CA VAL A 67 7.27 -5.11 12.30
C VAL A 67 5.99 -4.74 11.56
N ALA A 68 5.92 -5.10 10.27
CA ALA A 68 4.74 -4.84 9.47
C ALA A 68 3.55 -5.64 9.99
N THR A 69 2.40 -4.99 10.06
CA THR A 69 1.11 -5.61 10.39
C THR A 69 0.37 -5.94 9.11
N MET A 70 -0.15 -7.16 9.01
CA MET A 70 -1.03 -7.57 7.92
C MET A 70 -2.49 -7.52 8.40
N ASN A 71 -3.33 -6.80 7.65
CA ASN A 71 -4.77 -6.84 7.81
C ASN A 71 -5.41 -7.37 6.54
N VAL A 72 -6.42 -8.21 6.70
CA VAL A 72 -7.18 -8.79 5.58
C VAL A 72 -8.57 -8.16 5.51
N GLY A 73 -9.08 -8.06 4.30
CA GLY A 73 -10.39 -7.46 4.04
C GLY A 73 -10.90 -7.78 2.64
N THR A 74 -11.78 -6.95 2.15
CA THR A 74 -12.39 -7.13 0.83
C THR A 74 -12.50 -5.80 0.08
N VAL A 75 -12.57 -5.88 -1.23
CA VAL A 75 -12.96 -4.75 -2.09
C VAL A 75 -14.45 -4.48 -1.88
N SER A 76 -14.78 -3.26 -1.44
CA SER A 76 -16.17 -2.85 -1.23
C SER A 76 -16.77 -2.16 -2.44
N LYS A 77 -15.94 -1.39 -3.18
CA LYS A 77 -16.38 -0.62 -4.34
C LYS A 77 -15.20 -0.26 -5.22
N THR A 78 -15.42 -0.33 -6.53
CA THR A 78 -14.44 0.16 -7.51
C THR A 78 -14.99 1.44 -8.15
N LEU A 79 -14.17 2.48 -8.14
CA LEU A 79 -14.39 3.76 -8.80
C LEU A 79 -13.24 3.96 -9.79
N GLY A 80 -13.42 4.76 -10.83
CA GLY A 80 -12.41 4.91 -11.86
C GLY A 80 -11.06 5.44 -11.35
N ASP A 81 -11.07 6.21 -10.28
CA ASP A 81 -9.90 6.88 -9.68
C ASP A 81 -9.52 6.35 -8.29
N ASN A 82 -10.38 5.52 -7.68
CA ASN A 82 -10.06 4.89 -6.41
C ASN A 82 -10.77 3.56 -6.20
N ILE A 83 -10.26 2.78 -5.25
CA ILE A 83 -10.86 1.53 -4.77
C ILE A 83 -11.21 1.73 -3.30
N GLN A 84 -12.47 1.50 -2.96
CA GLN A 84 -12.93 1.45 -1.57
C GLN A 84 -12.78 0.03 -1.03
N LEU A 85 -12.25 -0.09 0.16
CA LEU A 85 -11.97 -1.35 0.84
C LEU A 85 -12.70 -1.41 2.18
N ASP A 86 -13.15 -2.58 2.56
CA ASP A 86 -13.52 -2.93 3.93
C ASP A 86 -12.34 -3.70 4.56
N VAL A 87 -11.48 -2.96 5.22
CA VAL A 87 -10.29 -3.48 5.91
C VAL A 87 -9.92 -2.49 7.02
N TYR A 88 -9.43 -2.98 8.12
CA TYR A 88 -8.97 -2.08 9.18
C TYR A 88 -7.69 -1.35 8.78
N ALA A 89 -7.70 -0.03 8.89
CA ALA A 89 -6.54 0.84 8.75
C ALA A 89 -6.56 1.94 9.82
N ALA A 90 -5.39 2.29 10.30
CA ALA A 90 -5.19 3.34 11.29
C ALA A 90 -4.18 4.37 10.76
N GLN A 91 -3.97 5.43 11.54
CA GLN A 91 -2.92 6.39 11.24
C GLN A 91 -1.57 5.68 11.08
N GLY A 92 -0.82 6.02 10.03
CA GLY A 92 0.41 5.34 9.65
C GLY A 92 0.22 4.28 8.57
N SER A 93 -1.02 3.87 8.26
CA SER A 93 -1.29 2.90 7.18
C SER A 93 -1.21 3.50 5.77
N SER A 94 -1.24 4.82 5.61
CA SER A 94 -1.07 5.47 4.29
C SER A 94 0.26 5.07 3.65
N GLY A 95 0.25 4.78 2.34
CA GLY A 95 1.38 4.25 1.61
C GLY A 95 1.49 2.71 1.66
N SER A 96 0.63 2.01 2.41
CA SER A 96 0.61 0.55 2.45
C SER A 96 0.15 -0.03 1.10
N PRO A 97 0.82 -1.08 0.59
CA PRO A 97 0.34 -1.80 -0.57
C PRO A 97 -0.94 -2.56 -0.24
N VAL A 98 -1.87 -2.53 -1.17
CA VAL A 98 -3.05 -3.40 -1.21
C VAL A 98 -2.73 -4.56 -2.12
N LEU A 99 -2.75 -5.78 -1.59
CA LEU A 99 -2.38 -7.00 -2.29
C LEU A 99 -3.63 -7.83 -2.60
N ASP A 100 -3.67 -8.41 -3.77
CA ASP A 100 -4.66 -9.42 -4.15
C ASP A 100 -4.25 -10.83 -3.67
N SER A 101 -5.07 -11.84 -3.96
CA SER A 101 -4.79 -13.24 -3.60
C SER A 101 -3.58 -13.85 -4.28
N ARG A 102 -3.04 -13.19 -5.32
CA ARG A 102 -1.80 -13.59 -6.01
C ARG A 102 -0.55 -12.91 -5.41
N GLY A 103 -0.73 -11.99 -4.47
CA GLY A 103 0.32 -11.16 -3.92
C GLY A 103 0.73 -9.99 -4.82
N LEU A 104 -0.06 -9.65 -5.83
CA LEU A 104 0.16 -8.48 -6.67
C LEU A 104 -0.39 -7.23 -6.01
N VAL A 105 0.32 -6.12 -6.15
CA VAL A 105 -0.16 -4.81 -5.71
C VAL A 105 -1.27 -4.35 -6.66
N ILE A 106 -2.47 -4.20 -6.14
CA ILE A 106 -3.64 -3.69 -6.86
C ILE A 106 -3.94 -2.23 -6.51
N GLY A 107 -3.28 -1.68 -5.53
CA GLY A 107 -3.42 -0.29 -5.12
C GLY A 107 -2.49 0.11 -4.00
N VAL A 108 -2.46 1.41 -3.72
CA VAL A 108 -1.73 2.03 -2.61
C VAL A 108 -2.71 2.79 -1.73
N LEU A 109 -2.74 2.47 -0.45
CA LEU A 109 -3.66 3.05 0.52
C LEU A 109 -3.29 4.51 0.80
N TYR A 110 -4.29 5.42 0.78
CA TYR A 110 -4.03 6.83 1.03
C TYR A 110 -4.93 7.45 2.11
N GLY A 111 -6.08 6.86 2.42
CA GLY A 111 -6.99 7.46 3.38
C GLY A 111 -8.05 6.52 3.92
N ALA A 112 -8.69 6.94 4.99
CA ALA A 112 -9.80 6.25 5.61
C ALA A 112 -10.87 7.23 6.09
N VAL A 113 -12.12 6.80 6.12
CA VAL A 113 -13.24 7.56 6.69
C VAL A 113 -13.20 7.43 8.21
N ARG A 114 -13.00 8.53 8.92
CA ARG A 114 -12.88 8.54 10.40
C ARG A 114 -14.10 7.97 11.09
N GLU A 115 -15.29 8.32 10.61
CA GLU A 115 -16.57 7.90 11.17
C GLU A 115 -16.82 6.40 11.06
N SER A 116 -16.07 5.72 10.19
CA SER A 116 -16.13 4.26 10.04
C SER A 116 -15.28 3.50 11.06
N GLY A 117 -14.58 4.19 11.96
CA GLY A 117 -13.61 3.56 12.86
C GLY A 117 -12.42 2.93 12.12
N GLY A 118 -12.07 3.46 10.96
CA GLY A 118 -10.96 2.97 10.14
C GLY A 118 -11.30 1.75 9.28
N ARG A 119 -12.57 1.44 9.07
CA ARG A 119 -13.00 0.30 8.25
C ARG A 119 -13.30 0.64 6.80
N ILE A 120 -13.73 1.85 6.50
CA ILE A 120 -13.88 2.33 5.13
C ILE A 120 -12.59 3.02 4.72
N VAL A 121 -11.88 2.40 3.81
CA VAL A 121 -10.52 2.77 3.44
C VAL A 121 -10.45 2.96 1.92
N TYR A 122 -9.62 3.89 1.47
CA TYR A 122 -9.45 4.20 0.06
C TYR A 122 -8.01 3.95 -0.39
N SER A 123 -7.88 3.43 -1.60
CA SER A 123 -6.59 3.24 -2.26
C SER A 123 -6.58 3.77 -3.68
N VAL A 124 -5.43 4.27 -4.11
CA VAL A 124 -5.16 4.60 -5.52
C VAL A 124 -4.99 3.30 -6.29
N PRO A 125 -5.69 3.07 -7.41
CA PRO A 125 -5.56 1.85 -8.21
C PRO A 125 -4.16 1.66 -8.79
N SER A 126 -3.75 0.41 -8.94
CA SER A 126 -2.44 0.04 -9.50
C SER A 126 -2.19 0.54 -10.92
N ALA A 127 -3.24 0.67 -11.74
CA ALA A 127 -3.12 1.23 -13.08
C ALA A 127 -2.56 2.67 -13.07
N ARG A 128 -2.94 3.48 -12.07
CA ARG A 128 -2.37 4.83 -11.89
C ARG A 128 -0.95 4.80 -11.38
N LEU A 129 -0.62 3.85 -10.50
CA LEU A 129 0.74 3.61 -10.06
C LEU A 129 1.62 3.18 -11.25
N ALA A 130 1.16 2.22 -12.05
CA ALA A 130 1.89 1.73 -13.22
C ALA A 130 2.19 2.85 -14.24
N ALA A 131 1.27 3.78 -14.43
CA ALA A 131 1.45 4.93 -15.33
C ALA A 131 2.54 5.91 -14.87
N GLN A 132 2.92 5.89 -13.59
CA GLN A 132 3.93 6.77 -13.01
C GLN A 132 5.28 6.09 -12.80
N LEU A 133 5.37 4.77 -13.02
CA LEU A 133 6.63 4.06 -12.88
C LEU A 133 7.60 4.45 -14.00
N PRO A 134 8.88 4.70 -13.68
CA PRO A 134 9.89 4.94 -14.68
C PRO A 134 10.17 3.67 -15.50
N GLN A 135 10.74 3.84 -16.70
CA GLN A 135 10.96 2.71 -17.63
C GLN A 135 11.82 1.59 -17.03
N ASP A 136 12.79 1.93 -16.19
CA ASP A 136 13.63 0.95 -15.49
C ASP A 136 12.89 0.12 -14.44
N ALA A 137 11.73 0.60 -13.99
CA ALA A 137 10.84 -0.12 -13.08
C ALA A 137 9.64 -0.80 -13.77
N ALA A 138 9.45 -0.63 -15.07
CA ALA A 138 8.30 -1.20 -15.80
C ALA A 138 8.24 -2.74 -15.74
N GLY A 139 9.35 -3.42 -15.51
CA GLY A 139 9.44 -4.88 -15.37
C GLY A 139 8.71 -5.46 -14.15
N VAL A 140 8.20 -4.63 -13.23
CA VAL A 140 7.41 -5.10 -12.07
C VAL A 140 5.90 -5.19 -12.39
N ILE A 141 5.45 -4.68 -13.53
CA ILE A 141 4.05 -4.74 -13.95
C ILE A 141 3.74 -6.18 -14.43
N ARG A 142 2.64 -6.74 -13.94
CA ARG A 142 2.17 -8.10 -14.22
C ARG A 142 0.75 -8.08 -14.77
#